data_649b6cb3f75aa1ebd1f37ba63bc97857
#
_entry.id   649b6cb3f75aa1ebd1f37ba63bc97857
#
_cell.length_a   1.000
_cell.length_b   1.000
_cell.length_c   1.000
_cell.angle_alpha   90.00
_cell.angle_beta   90.00
_cell.angle_gamma   90.00
#
_symmetry.space_group_name_H-M   'P 1'
#
loop_
_entity.id
_entity.type
_entity.pdbx_description
1 polymer ?
#
loop_
_entity_poly.entity_id
_entity_poly.type
_entity_poly.pdbx_seq_one_letter_code
_entity_poly.pdbx_strand_id
1 'polypeptide(L)'
;MKKTVIALKDSRGALAIPAAGPRASEALADTLGRGLRDLRISVTDRCNFRCRYCMPREVFDASYSFLPHGEILTFEEIVRLARVFASLGTQKIRLTGGEPLLRKDIARLVAMLREALPAVDLTLTTNGSALRAHARALRDAGLDRVTVSLDSLDDATFRAMNDADFPVAKVLEGIDAAAEAGLGPIKVNMVVKRGVNDHQVVDMARHFRGGPHIVRYIEFMDVGSTNGWRMDDVVPSAEIVRQISSQFPLAPAQANYSGEVAERWRYLDGSGEIGVISSVTQAFCSTCTRARLSTDGHVYTCLFAQRGYDLKTPLRAGADDESLRDAVAAIWQRRGDRYSEIRTAATAGARKVEMSFIGG
;
A
#
# COMPACT_ATOMS: atom_id res chain seq x y z
N MET A 1 4.10 24.37 24.59
CA MET A 1 4.97 23.92 23.48
C MET A 1 4.19 24.11 22.19
N LYS A 2 4.67 24.90 21.23
CA LYS A 2 4.00 25.05 19.92
C LYS A 2 4.10 23.71 19.18
N LYS A 3 2.96 23.05 18.89
CA LYS A 3 2.92 21.86 18.04
C LYS A 3 3.48 22.26 16.66
N THR A 4 4.57 21.64 16.26
CA THR A 4 5.09 21.80 14.90
C THR A 4 4.16 20.99 13.99
N VAL A 5 3.26 21.67 13.30
CA VAL A 5 2.43 21.05 12.25
C VAL A 5 3.38 20.60 11.15
N ILE A 6 3.61 19.30 11.04
CA ILE A 6 4.36 18.72 9.93
C ILE A 6 3.39 18.70 8.76
N ALA A 7 3.48 19.67 7.86
CA ALA A 7 2.72 19.64 6.63
C ALA A 7 3.08 18.35 5.86
N LEU A 8 2.06 17.60 5.42
CA LEU A 8 2.24 16.47 4.47
C LEU A 8 2.93 16.93 3.18
N LYS A 9 2.73 18.18 2.82
CA LYS A 9 3.44 18.82 1.72
C LYS A 9 4.90 19.01 2.13
N ASP A 10 5.81 18.29 1.48
CA ASP A 10 7.23 18.45 1.74
C ASP A 10 7.64 19.89 1.49
N SER A 11 8.09 20.57 2.53
CA SER A 11 8.61 21.94 2.47
C SER A 11 9.89 22.08 1.63
N ARG A 12 10.47 20.96 1.16
CA ARG A 12 11.70 20.90 0.35
C ARG A 12 11.45 20.96 -1.16
N GLY A 13 10.18 21.03 -1.58
CA GLY A 13 9.79 21.03 -2.99
C GLY A 13 9.89 19.65 -3.67
N ALA A 14 9.29 19.52 -4.84
CA ALA A 14 9.38 18.34 -5.67
C ALA A 14 10.81 18.14 -6.21
N LEU A 15 11.17 16.89 -6.50
CA LEU A 15 12.35 16.57 -7.28
C LEU A 15 12.16 17.04 -8.73
N ALA A 16 13.20 17.57 -9.34
CA ALA A 16 13.20 17.85 -10.77
C ALA A 16 13.07 16.51 -11.53
N ILE A 17 12.16 16.48 -12.51
CA ILE A 17 12.06 15.34 -13.42
C ILE A 17 13.36 15.26 -14.21
N PRO A 18 14.04 14.10 -14.23
CA PRO A 18 15.28 13.98 -14.99
C PRO A 18 15.04 14.17 -16.47
N ALA A 19 16.03 14.69 -17.21
CA ALA A 19 15.98 14.70 -18.66
C ALA A 19 15.80 13.28 -19.22
N ALA A 20 14.97 13.14 -20.25
CA ALA A 20 14.76 11.88 -20.92
C ALA A 20 16.11 11.34 -21.46
N GLY A 21 16.40 10.07 -21.13
CA GLY A 21 17.51 9.35 -21.71
C GLY A 21 17.16 8.84 -23.14
N PRO A 22 18.15 8.25 -23.85
CA PRO A 22 17.85 7.61 -25.13
C PRO A 22 16.76 6.53 -24.92
N ARG A 23 15.77 6.50 -25.84
CA ARG A 23 14.72 5.47 -25.82
C ARG A 23 15.37 4.10 -26.03
N ALA A 24 15.43 3.31 -24.96
CA ALA A 24 15.87 1.93 -25.07
C ALA A 24 14.82 1.13 -25.83
N SER A 25 15.26 0.31 -26.78
CA SER A 25 14.41 -0.71 -27.44
C SER A 25 14.06 -1.87 -26.50
N GLU A 26 14.63 -1.91 -25.30
CA GLU A 26 14.44 -2.93 -24.27
C GLU A 26 13.38 -2.53 -23.25
N ALA A 27 12.87 -3.52 -22.51
CA ALA A 27 11.91 -3.30 -21.42
C ALA A 27 12.45 -2.30 -20.38
N LEU A 28 11.60 -1.36 -19.93
CA LEU A 28 12.00 -0.34 -18.94
C LEU A 28 12.50 -0.99 -17.66
N ALA A 29 13.75 -0.70 -17.29
CA ALA A 29 14.39 -1.16 -16.07
C ALA A 29 15.10 0.00 -15.34
N ASP A 30 15.21 -0.11 -14.02
CA ASP A 30 15.98 0.83 -13.21
C ASP A 30 17.48 0.46 -13.14
N THR A 31 18.27 1.20 -12.33
CA THR A 31 19.72 0.96 -12.21
C THR A 31 20.10 -0.41 -11.62
N LEU A 32 19.12 -1.14 -11.08
CA LEU A 32 19.28 -2.49 -10.51
C LEU A 32 18.58 -3.56 -11.36
N GLY A 33 18.18 -3.23 -12.59
CA GLY A 33 17.53 -4.17 -13.51
C GLY A 33 16.05 -4.48 -13.17
N ARG A 34 15.39 -3.67 -12.31
CA ARG A 34 14.01 -3.91 -11.87
C ARG A 34 13.02 -3.23 -12.80
N GLY A 35 12.08 -4.00 -13.35
CA GLY A 35 11.00 -3.47 -14.18
C GLY A 35 9.93 -2.72 -13.39
N LEU A 36 9.20 -1.83 -14.04
CA LEU A 36 8.05 -1.12 -13.49
C LEU A 36 6.77 -1.96 -13.72
N ARG A 37 6.32 -2.71 -12.71
CA ARG A 37 5.18 -3.64 -12.86
C ARG A 37 3.97 -3.32 -11.99
N ASP A 38 4.19 -2.72 -10.82
CA ASP A 38 3.14 -2.38 -9.86
C ASP A 38 3.03 -0.87 -9.70
N LEU A 39 1.84 -0.31 -9.88
CA LEU A 39 1.52 1.08 -9.55
C LEU A 39 0.54 1.12 -8.38
N ARG A 40 0.90 1.82 -7.32
CA ARG A 40 -0.02 2.18 -6.24
C ARG A 40 -0.49 3.61 -6.43
N ILE A 41 -1.80 3.82 -6.40
CA ILE A 41 -2.42 5.13 -6.59
C ILE A 41 -3.15 5.52 -5.31
N SER A 42 -2.66 6.56 -4.65
CA SER A 42 -3.36 7.18 -3.53
C SER A 42 -4.46 8.09 -4.07
N VAL A 43 -5.72 7.73 -3.81
CA VAL A 43 -6.88 8.47 -4.33
C VAL A 43 -7.38 9.54 -3.36
N THR A 44 -6.93 9.52 -2.11
CA THR A 44 -7.25 10.49 -1.06
C THR A 44 -6.20 10.45 0.04
N ASP A 45 -5.95 11.60 0.67
CA ASP A 45 -5.13 11.72 1.87
C ASP A 45 -5.94 11.56 3.17
N ARG A 46 -7.28 11.46 3.08
CA ARG A 46 -8.19 11.34 4.22
C ARG A 46 -8.39 9.89 4.63
N CYS A 47 -8.47 9.66 5.93
CA CYS A 47 -8.83 8.38 6.53
C CYS A 47 -9.77 8.61 7.71
N ASN A 48 -10.68 7.67 7.95
CA ASN A 48 -11.55 7.66 9.11
C ASN A 48 -10.95 6.93 10.33
N PHE A 49 -9.80 6.25 10.16
CA PHE A 49 -9.02 5.66 11.25
C PHE A 49 -7.85 6.57 11.63
N ARG A 50 -7.32 6.37 12.85
CA ARG A 50 -6.14 7.05 13.39
C ARG A 50 -5.11 6.03 13.86
N CYS A 51 -4.90 4.98 13.04
CA CYS A 51 -3.95 3.92 13.36
C CYS A 51 -2.61 4.51 13.80
N ARG A 52 -2.15 4.14 14.99
CA ARG A 52 -0.97 4.73 15.64
C ARG A 52 0.31 4.57 14.82
N TYR A 53 0.36 3.56 13.98
CA TYR A 53 1.51 3.30 13.10
C TYR A 53 1.42 3.99 11.72
N CYS A 54 0.30 4.66 11.40
CA CYS A 54 0.06 5.25 10.07
C CYS A 54 -0.35 6.73 10.14
N MET A 55 -1.37 7.05 10.93
CA MET A 55 -1.95 8.40 11.06
C MET A 55 -2.27 8.71 12.53
N PRO A 56 -1.28 8.77 13.42
CA PRO A 56 -1.51 8.96 14.84
C PRO A 56 -2.29 10.26 15.13
N ARG A 57 -3.25 10.17 16.05
CA ARG A 57 -4.17 11.26 16.40
C ARG A 57 -3.45 12.52 16.89
N GLU A 58 -2.28 12.36 17.48
CA GLU A 58 -1.44 13.46 17.98
C GLU A 58 -0.96 14.38 16.85
N VAL A 59 -0.89 13.87 15.63
CA VAL A 59 -0.48 14.59 14.41
C VAL A 59 -1.67 14.91 13.53
N PHE A 60 -2.53 13.92 13.31
CA PHE A 60 -3.68 14.02 12.40
C PHE A 60 -4.98 14.29 13.19
N ASP A 61 -4.95 15.32 14.02
CA ASP A 61 -6.09 15.78 14.82
C ASP A 61 -7.11 16.57 14.00
N ALA A 62 -8.13 17.12 14.67
CA ALA A 62 -9.17 17.91 14.01
C ALA A 62 -8.67 19.22 13.38
N SER A 63 -7.49 19.70 13.78
CA SER A 63 -6.85 20.90 13.21
C SER A 63 -5.96 20.61 12.01
N TYR A 64 -5.73 19.32 11.68
CA TYR A 64 -4.89 18.92 10.58
C TYR A 64 -5.54 19.28 9.23
N SER A 65 -4.81 20.02 8.39
CA SER A 65 -5.27 20.46 7.08
C SER A 65 -4.95 19.42 6.00
N PHE A 66 -5.95 18.66 5.61
CA PHE A 66 -5.87 17.79 4.43
C PHE A 66 -5.85 18.60 3.13
N LEU A 67 -5.46 17.97 2.03
CA LEU A 67 -5.41 18.64 0.74
C LEU A 67 -6.78 19.22 0.35
N PRO A 68 -6.81 20.45 -0.17
CA PRO A 68 -8.00 21.01 -0.81
C PRO A 68 -8.39 20.15 -2.02
N HIS A 69 -9.68 20.09 -2.34
CA HIS A 69 -10.19 19.27 -3.43
C HIS A 69 -9.53 19.57 -4.80
N GLY A 70 -9.22 20.82 -5.08
CA GLY A 70 -8.54 21.22 -6.33
C GLY A 70 -7.08 20.77 -6.45
N GLU A 71 -6.45 20.37 -5.33
CA GLU A 71 -5.08 19.85 -5.32
C GLU A 71 -5.02 18.35 -5.57
N ILE A 72 -6.15 17.65 -5.39
CA ILE A 72 -6.26 16.20 -5.59
C ILE A 72 -6.43 15.93 -7.09
N LEU A 73 -5.83 14.85 -7.59
CA LEU A 73 -6.03 14.39 -8.97
C LEU A 73 -7.51 14.04 -9.23
N THR A 74 -8.03 14.44 -10.38
CA THR A 74 -9.35 13.99 -10.86
C THR A 74 -9.29 12.53 -11.31
N PHE A 75 -10.43 11.89 -11.51
CA PHE A 75 -10.46 10.51 -12.02
C PHE A 75 -9.90 10.42 -13.44
N GLU A 76 -10.17 11.41 -14.27
CA GLU A 76 -9.67 11.53 -15.63
C GLU A 76 -8.13 11.67 -15.65
N GLU A 77 -7.55 12.49 -14.73
CA GLU A 77 -6.12 12.63 -14.55
C GLU A 77 -5.48 11.31 -14.08
N ILE A 78 -6.11 10.61 -13.12
CA ILE A 78 -5.66 9.29 -12.65
C ILE A 78 -5.65 8.28 -13.77
N VAL A 79 -6.73 8.17 -14.55
CA VAL A 79 -6.83 7.23 -15.68
C VAL A 79 -5.80 7.54 -16.76
N ARG A 80 -5.58 8.80 -17.08
CA ARG A 80 -4.57 9.23 -18.04
C ARG A 80 -3.17 8.82 -17.60
N LEU A 81 -2.79 9.10 -16.36
CA LEU A 81 -1.49 8.68 -15.80
C LEU A 81 -1.39 7.16 -15.72
N ALA A 82 -2.45 6.45 -15.34
CA ALA A 82 -2.47 4.99 -15.30
C ALA A 82 -2.19 4.37 -16.70
N ARG A 83 -2.72 4.95 -17.79
CA ARG A 83 -2.39 4.53 -19.16
C ARG A 83 -0.91 4.75 -19.48
N VAL A 84 -0.35 5.89 -19.07
CA VAL A 84 1.09 6.17 -19.24
C VAL A 84 1.94 5.12 -18.53
N PHE A 85 1.62 4.79 -17.26
CA PHE A 85 2.33 3.74 -16.53
C PHE A 85 2.15 2.35 -17.15
N ALA A 86 0.95 2.02 -17.64
CA ALA A 86 0.68 0.75 -18.31
C ALA A 86 1.49 0.61 -19.61
N SER A 87 1.66 1.68 -20.39
CA SER A 87 2.49 1.68 -21.60
C SER A 87 3.99 1.45 -21.30
N LEU A 88 4.41 1.59 -20.06
CA LEU A 88 5.76 1.34 -19.56
C LEU A 88 5.94 -0.02 -18.88
N GLY A 89 4.91 -0.87 -18.90
CA GLY A 89 4.99 -2.25 -18.41
C GLY A 89 4.28 -2.51 -17.08
N THR A 90 3.51 -1.55 -16.54
CA THR A 90 2.68 -1.79 -15.35
C THR A 90 1.58 -2.79 -15.66
N GLN A 91 1.56 -3.88 -14.89
CA GLN A 91 0.62 -5.01 -15.01
C GLN A 91 -0.41 -5.02 -13.88
N LYS A 92 -0.16 -4.25 -12.82
CA LYS A 92 -0.99 -4.20 -11.64
C LYS A 92 -1.17 -2.79 -11.14
N ILE A 93 -2.40 -2.41 -10.88
CA ILE A 93 -2.78 -1.15 -10.25
C ILE A 93 -3.46 -1.45 -8.92
N ARG A 94 -3.01 -0.75 -7.88
CA ARG A 94 -3.62 -0.81 -6.56
C ARG A 94 -4.12 0.55 -6.13
N LEU A 95 -5.42 0.69 -5.98
CA LEU A 95 -6.03 1.85 -5.38
C LEU A 95 -5.84 1.81 -3.85
N THR A 96 -5.41 2.92 -3.30
CA THR A 96 -5.10 3.10 -1.88
C THR A 96 -5.26 4.57 -1.49
N GLY A 97 -4.64 5.02 -0.42
CA GLY A 97 -4.68 6.40 0.05
C GLY A 97 -4.58 6.41 1.57
N GLY A 98 -5.26 7.35 2.21
CA GLY A 98 -5.71 7.19 3.58
C GLY A 98 -6.71 6.02 3.61
N GLU A 99 -8.00 6.28 3.36
CA GLU A 99 -8.99 5.22 3.12
C GLU A 99 -9.68 5.47 1.76
N PRO A 100 -9.43 4.64 0.74
CA PRO A 100 -9.93 4.89 -0.62
C PRO A 100 -11.45 4.85 -0.72
N LEU A 101 -12.15 4.12 0.15
CA LEU A 101 -13.62 4.04 0.15
C LEU A 101 -14.29 5.33 0.64
N LEU A 102 -13.53 6.28 1.19
CA LEU A 102 -14.01 7.63 1.49
C LEU A 102 -14.01 8.56 0.27
N ARG A 103 -13.32 8.18 -0.81
CA ARG A 103 -13.37 8.95 -2.05
C ARG A 103 -14.74 8.75 -2.71
N LYS A 104 -15.53 9.84 -2.80
CA LYS A 104 -16.85 9.81 -3.43
C LYS A 104 -16.75 9.20 -4.83
N ASP A 105 -17.72 8.37 -5.19
CA ASP A 105 -17.84 7.72 -6.51
C ASP A 105 -16.63 6.84 -6.90
N ILE A 106 -15.93 6.24 -5.95
CA ILE A 106 -14.73 5.41 -6.20
C ILE A 106 -15.01 4.26 -7.19
N ALA A 107 -16.21 3.69 -7.20
CA ALA A 107 -16.60 2.66 -8.17
C ALA A 107 -16.57 3.20 -9.63
N ARG A 108 -16.88 4.49 -9.85
CA ARG A 108 -16.72 5.13 -11.16
C ARG A 108 -15.26 5.14 -11.61
N LEU A 109 -14.32 5.46 -10.71
CA LEU A 109 -12.88 5.39 -11.03
C LEU A 109 -12.47 3.96 -11.41
N VAL A 110 -12.95 2.96 -10.67
CA VAL A 110 -12.70 1.54 -10.98
C VAL A 110 -13.20 1.20 -12.38
N ALA A 111 -14.43 1.59 -12.73
CA ALA A 111 -15.01 1.35 -14.07
C ALA A 111 -14.18 2.04 -15.18
N MET A 112 -13.80 3.30 -15.00
CA MET A 112 -12.96 4.05 -15.94
C MET A 112 -11.58 3.40 -16.13
N LEU A 113 -10.96 2.91 -15.05
CA LEU A 113 -9.68 2.19 -15.12
C LEU A 113 -9.83 0.85 -15.84
N ARG A 114 -10.90 0.10 -15.55
CA ARG A 114 -11.17 -1.19 -16.21
C ARG A 114 -11.42 -1.02 -17.70
N GLU A 115 -12.20 -0.02 -18.11
CA GLU A 115 -12.42 0.32 -19.50
C GLU A 115 -11.11 0.69 -20.21
N ALA A 116 -10.31 1.54 -19.57
CA ALA A 116 -9.05 2.02 -20.15
C ALA A 116 -7.95 0.95 -20.20
N LEU A 117 -7.95 -0.01 -19.28
CA LEU A 117 -6.89 -0.99 -19.04
C LEU A 117 -7.48 -2.38 -18.72
N PRO A 118 -8.11 -3.05 -19.69
CA PRO A 118 -8.88 -4.28 -19.44
C PRO A 118 -8.03 -5.45 -18.94
N ALA A 119 -6.73 -5.48 -19.26
CA ALA A 119 -5.81 -6.58 -18.91
C ALA A 119 -5.04 -6.35 -17.58
N VAL A 120 -5.16 -5.18 -16.97
CA VAL A 120 -4.42 -4.86 -15.74
C VAL A 120 -5.11 -5.51 -14.53
N ASP A 121 -4.32 -6.12 -13.64
CA ASP A 121 -4.79 -6.59 -12.33
C ASP A 121 -5.15 -5.36 -11.45
N LEU A 122 -6.44 -5.10 -11.29
CA LEU A 122 -6.97 -3.92 -10.58
C LEU A 122 -7.41 -4.30 -9.17
N THR A 123 -6.72 -3.75 -8.18
CA THR A 123 -6.92 -4.11 -6.77
C THR A 123 -7.13 -2.87 -5.91
N LEU A 124 -7.69 -3.05 -4.72
CA LEU A 124 -7.89 -1.98 -3.75
C LEU A 124 -7.43 -2.44 -2.36
N THR A 125 -6.81 -1.54 -1.59
CA THR A 125 -6.48 -1.77 -0.16
C THR A 125 -7.34 -0.86 0.68
N THR A 126 -8.03 -1.41 1.69
CA THR A 126 -8.97 -0.70 2.56
C THR A 126 -8.82 -1.12 4.02
N ASN A 127 -9.21 -0.26 4.94
CA ASN A 127 -9.38 -0.60 6.35
C ASN A 127 -10.69 -1.39 6.63
N GLY A 128 -11.49 -1.63 5.60
CA GLY A 128 -12.72 -2.42 5.66
C GLY A 128 -13.95 -1.71 6.23
N SER A 129 -13.80 -0.51 6.80
CA SER A 129 -14.88 0.17 7.52
C SER A 129 -16.13 0.45 6.66
N ALA A 130 -15.94 0.69 5.36
CA ALA A 130 -17.02 0.95 4.40
C ALA A 130 -17.19 -0.19 3.38
N LEU A 131 -16.41 -1.28 3.49
CA LEU A 131 -16.33 -2.31 2.46
C LEU A 131 -17.67 -2.99 2.20
N ARG A 132 -18.45 -3.30 3.26
CA ARG A 132 -19.77 -3.90 3.13
C ARG A 132 -20.70 -3.12 2.19
N ALA A 133 -20.68 -1.79 2.29
CA ALA A 133 -21.53 -0.94 1.46
C ALA A 133 -21.06 -0.81 0.01
N HIS A 134 -19.76 -1.01 -0.24
CA HIS A 134 -19.14 -0.79 -1.56
C HIS A 134 -18.82 -2.07 -2.34
N ALA A 135 -18.78 -3.24 -1.69
CA ALA A 135 -18.24 -4.47 -2.27
C ALA A 135 -18.89 -4.82 -3.62
N ARG A 136 -20.21 -4.83 -3.68
CA ARG A 136 -20.96 -5.16 -4.91
C ARG A 136 -20.69 -4.16 -6.03
N ALA A 137 -20.77 -2.86 -5.73
CA ALA A 137 -20.54 -1.82 -6.72
C ALA A 137 -19.10 -1.83 -7.27
N LEU A 138 -18.10 -2.13 -6.42
CA LEU A 138 -16.71 -2.28 -6.84
C LEU A 138 -16.53 -3.50 -7.77
N ARG A 139 -17.16 -4.63 -7.45
CA ARG A 139 -17.12 -5.82 -8.31
C ARG A 139 -17.77 -5.56 -9.67
N ASP A 140 -18.96 -4.98 -9.67
CA ASP A 140 -19.71 -4.67 -10.90
C ASP A 140 -18.96 -3.63 -11.77
N ALA A 141 -18.18 -2.73 -11.14
CA ALA A 141 -17.27 -1.81 -11.82
C ALA A 141 -15.99 -2.46 -12.38
N GLY A 142 -15.73 -3.74 -12.09
CA GLY A 142 -14.59 -4.49 -12.62
C GLY A 142 -13.35 -4.53 -11.72
N LEU A 143 -13.48 -4.31 -10.41
CA LEU A 143 -12.41 -4.58 -9.46
C LEU A 143 -12.18 -6.09 -9.37
N ASP A 144 -10.92 -6.54 -9.41
CA ASP A 144 -10.59 -7.96 -9.33
C ASP A 144 -10.59 -8.46 -7.88
N ARG A 145 -9.91 -7.73 -6.98
CA ARG A 145 -9.65 -8.19 -5.61
C ARG A 145 -9.49 -7.03 -4.63
N VAL A 146 -9.72 -7.35 -3.36
CA VAL A 146 -9.44 -6.43 -2.25
C VAL A 146 -8.37 -6.98 -1.32
N THR A 147 -7.67 -6.06 -0.67
CA THR A 147 -6.85 -6.31 0.50
C THR A 147 -7.45 -5.54 1.66
N VAL A 148 -7.70 -6.20 2.77
CA VAL A 148 -8.28 -5.58 3.98
C VAL A 148 -7.23 -5.54 5.08
N SER A 149 -7.05 -4.37 5.69
CA SER A 149 -6.20 -4.22 6.87
C SER A 149 -6.99 -4.58 8.12
N LEU A 150 -6.52 -5.60 8.84
CA LEU A 150 -7.16 -6.13 10.05
C LEU A 150 -6.07 -6.59 11.03
N ASP A 151 -5.81 -5.80 12.05
CA ASP A 151 -4.67 -6.00 12.95
C ASP A 151 -4.98 -6.87 14.17
N SER A 152 -6.24 -7.24 14.41
CA SER A 152 -6.67 -8.12 15.50
C SER A 152 -8.10 -8.59 15.29
N LEU A 153 -8.45 -9.77 15.83
CA LEU A 153 -9.82 -10.25 15.99
C LEU A 153 -10.42 -9.86 17.35
N ASP A 154 -9.57 -9.59 18.35
CA ASP A 154 -10.00 -9.04 19.63
C ASP A 154 -10.41 -7.58 19.46
N ASP A 155 -11.68 -7.27 19.79
CA ASP A 155 -12.26 -5.93 19.55
C ASP A 155 -11.54 -4.83 20.36
N ALA A 156 -11.08 -5.14 21.58
CA ALA A 156 -10.38 -4.17 22.41
C ALA A 156 -9.01 -3.81 21.79
N THR A 157 -8.23 -4.81 21.39
CA THR A 157 -6.94 -4.63 20.71
C THR A 157 -7.13 -3.91 19.37
N PHE A 158 -8.13 -4.31 18.58
CA PHE A 158 -8.41 -3.69 17.28
C PHE A 158 -8.77 -2.19 17.43
N ARG A 159 -9.66 -1.84 18.38
CA ARG A 159 -10.01 -0.44 18.65
C ARG A 159 -8.82 0.37 19.16
N ALA A 160 -7.98 -0.22 20.01
CA ALA A 160 -6.77 0.45 20.49
C ALA A 160 -5.76 0.74 19.36
N MET A 161 -5.70 -0.12 18.33
CA MET A 161 -4.81 0.06 17.19
C MET A 161 -5.36 1.04 16.14
N ASN A 162 -6.67 0.97 15.84
CA ASN A 162 -7.29 1.86 14.85
C ASN A 162 -7.58 3.26 15.40
N ASP A 163 -7.63 3.43 16.72
CA ASP A 163 -7.87 4.68 17.47
C ASP A 163 -9.05 5.52 16.91
N ALA A 164 -10.12 4.84 16.49
CA ALA A 164 -11.31 5.44 15.90
C ALA A 164 -12.62 4.89 16.48
N ASP A 165 -12.52 4.09 17.56
CA ASP A 165 -13.66 3.40 18.21
C ASP A 165 -14.51 2.58 17.22
N PHE A 166 -13.88 1.99 16.20
CA PHE A 166 -14.56 1.19 15.19
C PHE A 166 -14.48 -0.30 15.54
N PRO A 167 -15.61 -1.05 15.59
CA PRO A 167 -15.62 -2.43 16.03
C PRO A 167 -15.13 -3.39 14.94
N VAL A 168 -14.35 -4.40 15.34
CA VAL A 168 -13.81 -5.43 14.44
C VAL A 168 -14.89 -6.19 13.67
N ALA A 169 -16.04 -6.46 14.30
CA ALA A 169 -17.16 -7.16 13.67
C ALA A 169 -17.61 -6.51 12.35
N LYS A 170 -17.56 -5.19 12.25
CA LYS A 170 -17.92 -4.47 11.02
C LYS A 170 -16.91 -4.66 9.89
N VAL A 171 -15.64 -4.86 10.21
CA VAL A 171 -14.62 -5.19 9.21
C VAL A 171 -14.82 -6.62 8.71
N LEU A 172 -15.11 -7.57 9.61
CA LEU A 172 -15.42 -8.96 9.25
C LEU A 172 -16.67 -9.04 8.36
N GLU A 173 -17.77 -8.35 8.70
CA GLU A 173 -18.94 -8.22 7.82
C GLU A 173 -18.56 -7.66 6.42
N GLY A 174 -17.59 -6.76 6.36
CA GLY A 174 -17.08 -6.21 5.10
C GLY A 174 -16.29 -7.24 4.29
N ILE A 175 -15.50 -8.08 4.94
CA ILE A 175 -14.76 -9.19 4.31
C ILE A 175 -15.74 -10.20 3.72
N ASP A 176 -16.77 -10.60 4.49
CA ASP A 176 -17.80 -11.54 4.05
C ASP A 176 -18.55 -10.98 2.82
N ALA A 177 -18.99 -9.72 2.87
CA ALA A 177 -19.67 -9.07 1.75
C ALA A 177 -18.78 -8.97 0.49
N ALA A 178 -17.48 -8.77 0.66
CA ALA A 178 -16.55 -8.76 -0.46
C ALA A 178 -16.34 -10.16 -1.07
N ALA A 179 -16.31 -11.19 -0.23
CA ALA A 179 -16.25 -12.59 -0.68
C ALA A 179 -17.53 -12.98 -1.45
N GLU A 180 -18.71 -12.66 -0.91
CA GLU A 180 -20.01 -12.88 -1.54
C GLU A 180 -20.13 -12.15 -2.90
N ALA A 181 -19.55 -10.94 -2.99
CA ALA A 181 -19.48 -10.18 -4.25
C ALA A 181 -18.47 -10.76 -5.25
N GLY A 182 -17.64 -11.72 -4.88
CA GLY A 182 -16.62 -12.33 -5.76
C GLY A 182 -15.33 -11.51 -5.89
N LEU A 183 -15.00 -10.67 -4.90
CA LEU A 183 -13.74 -9.91 -4.83
C LEU A 183 -12.61 -10.74 -4.19
N GLY A 184 -12.35 -11.92 -4.71
CA GLY A 184 -11.41 -12.88 -4.10
C GLY A 184 -10.23 -13.29 -5.01
N PRO A 185 -9.20 -13.95 -4.43
CA PRO A 185 -9.01 -14.18 -3.00
C PRO A 185 -8.71 -12.89 -2.22
N ILE A 186 -9.40 -12.73 -1.07
CA ILE A 186 -9.19 -11.58 -0.21
C ILE A 186 -7.88 -11.76 0.56
N LYS A 187 -7.04 -10.74 0.56
CA LYS A 187 -5.84 -10.69 1.38
C LYS A 187 -6.12 -9.88 2.64
N VAL A 188 -5.88 -10.47 3.80
CA VAL A 188 -6.04 -9.81 5.10
C VAL A 188 -4.65 -9.45 5.62
N ASN A 189 -4.36 -8.17 5.72
CA ASN A 189 -3.08 -7.67 6.20
C ASN A 189 -3.13 -7.39 7.70
N MET A 190 -2.20 -7.95 8.44
CA MET A 190 -1.97 -7.67 9.86
C MET A 190 -0.56 -7.10 10.03
N VAL A 191 -0.46 -5.84 10.47
CA VAL A 191 0.82 -5.28 10.93
C VAL A 191 1.05 -5.80 12.35
N VAL A 192 2.13 -6.58 12.54
CA VAL A 192 2.42 -7.19 13.84
C VAL A 192 3.38 -6.32 14.62
N LYS A 193 2.93 -5.84 15.79
CA LYS A 193 3.71 -5.00 16.70
C LYS A 193 3.86 -5.71 18.05
N ARG A 194 5.10 -5.87 18.52
CA ARG A 194 5.43 -6.53 19.77
C ARG A 194 4.76 -5.85 20.96
N GLY A 195 4.19 -6.66 21.84
CA GLY A 195 3.50 -6.21 23.05
C GLY A 195 2.18 -5.47 22.80
N VAL A 196 1.69 -5.45 21.54
CA VAL A 196 0.41 -4.82 21.18
C VAL A 196 -0.58 -5.84 20.65
N ASN A 197 -0.28 -6.48 19.51
CA ASN A 197 -1.15 -7.47 18.87
C ASN A 197 -0.43 -8.77 18.47
N ASP A 198 0.82 -8.95 18.85
CA ASP A 198 1.61 -10.15 18.56
C ASP A 198 1.00 -11.43 19.18
N HIS A 199 0.24 -11.31 20.28
CA HIS A 199 -0.54 -12.38 20.87
C HIS A 199 -1.71 -12.86 19.99
N GLN A 200 -2.13 -12.07 18.98
CA GLN A 200 -3.23 -12.40 18.06
C GLN A 200 -2.78 -13.16 16.79
N VAL A 201 -1.47 -13.35 16.59
CA VAL A 201 -0.90 -13.96 15.37
C VAL A 201 -1.52 -15.35 15.09
N VAL A 202 -1.58 -16.21 16.09
CA VAL A 202 -2.11 -17.58 15.94
C VAL A 202 -3.63 -17.58 15.78
N ASP A 203 -4.33 -16.69 16.47
CA ASP A 203 -5.80 -16.58 16.37
C ASP A 203 -6.25 -16.08 15.01
N MET A 204 -5.52 -15.12 14.43
CA MET A 204 -5.73 -14.68 13.05
C MET A 204 -5.52 -15.83 12.05
N ALA A 205 -4.45 -16.62 12.22
CA ALA A 205 -4.20 -17.80 11.39
C ALA A 205 -5.35 -18.82 11.53
N ARG A 206 -5.79 -19.12 12.76
CA ARG A 206 -6.87 -20.08 13.05
C ARG A 206 -8.19 -19.65 12.43
N HIS A 207 -8.54 -18.36 12.51
CA HIS A 207 -9.81 -17.83 12.03
C HIS A 207 -9.95 -17.94 10.51
N PHE A 208 -8.88 -17.61 9.76
CA PHE A 208 -8.93 -17.60 8.30
C PHE A 208 -8.48 -18.90 7.64
N ARG A 209 -7.91 -19.86 8.40
CA ARG A 209 -7.49 -21.17 7.90
C ARG A 209 -8.69 -21.98 7.42
N GLY A 210 -8.53 -22.67 6.28
CA GLY A 210 -9.60 -23.44 5.65
C GLY A 210 -10.57 -22.59 4.82
N GLY A 211 -10.47 -21.26 4.89
CA GLY A 211 -11.25 -20.34 4.08
C GLY A 211 -10.51 -19.90 2.80
N PRO A 212 -11.17 -19.10 1.95
CA PRO A 212 -10.59 -18.61 0.70
C PRO A 212 -9.69 -17.39 0.88
N HIS A 213 -9.42 -16.97 2.11
CA HIS A 213 -8.68 -15.76 2.43
C HIS A 213 -7.22 -16.06 2.76
N ILE A 214 -6.33 -15.10 2.50
CA ILE A 214 -4.90 -15.22 2.76
C ILE A 214 -4.50 -14.17 3.79
N VAL A 215 -4.15 -14.60 5.01
CA VAL A 215 -3.59 -13.68 6.00
C VAL A 215 -2.15 -13.37 5.64
N ARG A 216 -1.79 -12.08 5.68
CA ARG A 216 -0.43 -11.62 5.47
C ARG A 216 0.05 -10.83 6.69
N TYR A 217 1.03 -11.38 7.37
CA TYR A 217 1.67 -10.76 8.53
C TYR A 217 2.79 -9.85 8.05
N ILE A 218 2.77 -8.62 8.51
CA ILE A 218 3.70 -7.56 8.09
C ILE A 218 4.51 -7.14 9.30
N GLU A 219 5.83 -7.20 9.21
CA GLU A 219 6.70 -6.64 10.24
C GLU A 219 6.44 -5.14 10.39
N PHE A 220 6.31 -4.66 11.63
CA PHE A 220 6.17 -3.25 11.92
C PHE A 220 7.40 -2.49 11.42
N MET A 221 7.21 -1.54 10.50
CA MET A 221 8.29 -0.84 9.82
C MET A 221 8.24 0.68 10.02
N ASP A 222 9.36 1.33 9.83
CA ASP A 222 9.61 2.76 10.02
C ASP A 222 9.08 3.63 8.85
N VAL A 223 7.82 3.42 8.45
CA VAL A 223 7.15 4.20 7.41
C VAL A 223 6.76 5.58 7.91
N GLY A 224 6.86 6.59 7.05
CA GLY A 224 6.58 7.97 7.43
C GLY A 224 7.55 8.50 8.49
N SER A 225 7.12 9.55 9.19
CA SER A 225 7.92 10.24 10.22
C SER A 225 7.22 10.30 11.57
N THR A 226 5.97 9.80 11.66
CA THR A 226 5.09 10.04 12.82
C THR A 226 4.74 8.78 13.61
N ASN A 227 5.16 7.59 13.16
CA ASN A 227 4.72 6.31 13.71
C ASN A 227 5.47 5.84 14.97
N GLY A 228 6.48 6.57 15.42
CA GLY A 228 7.22 6.26 16.64
C GLY A 228 7.96 4.91 16.60
N TRP A 229 8.38 4.45 15.44
CA TRP A 229 8.99 3.13 15.24
C TRP A 229 10.27 2.93 16.06
N ARG A 230 10.40 1.74 16.64
CA ARG A 230 11.61 1.25 17.30
C ARG A 230 11.84 -0.20 16.90
N MET A 231 13.11 -0.61 16.82
CA MET A 231 13.47 -1.98 16.47
C MET A 231 12.93 -3.02 17.45
N ASP A 232 12.86 -2.67 18.75
CA ASP A 232 12.35 -3.54 19.82
C ASP A 232 10.85 -3.86 19.66
N ASP A 233 10.11 -3.02 18.92
CA ASP A 233 8.69 -3.23 18.64
C ASP A 233 8.46 -4.20 17.45
N VAL A 234 9.52 -4.64 16.77
CA VAL A 234 9.43 -5.53 15.61
C VAL A 234 9.33 -6.99 16.08
N VAL A 235 8.36 -7.71 15.54
CA VAL A 235 8.28 -9.18 15.61
C VAL A 235 8.82 -9.74 14.29
N PRO A 236 9.98 -10.42 14.28
CA PRO A 236 10.56 -10.98 13.07
C PRO A 236 9.62 -12.00 12.40
N SER A 237 9.54 -11.98 11.08
CA SER A 237 8.72 -12.93 10.30
C SER A 237 9.01 -14.40 10.64
N ALA A 238 10.28 -14.74 10.89
CA ALA A 238 10.65 -16.09 11.33
C ALA A 238 10.04 -16.48 12.69
N GLU A 239 9.83 -15.52 13.59
CA GLU A 239 9.14 -15.73 14.86
C GLU A 239 7.65 -15.96 14.65
N ILE A 240 7.01 -15.16 13.78
CA ILE A 240 5.61 -15.31 13.39
C ILE A 240 5.35 -16.69 12.79
N VAL A 241 6.19 -17.12 11.84
CA VAL A 241 6.07 -18.44 11.22
C VAL A 241 6.23 -19.56 12.25
N ARG A 242 7.18 -19.45 13.19
CA ARG A 242 7.34 -20.45 14.28
C ARG A 242 6.11 -20.52 15.19
N GLN A 243 5.56 -19.38 15.58
CA GLN A 243 4.35 -19.34 16.43
C GLN A 243 3.18 -20.04 15.73
N ILE A 244 2.92 -19.75 14.45
CA ILE A 244 1.84 -20.39 13.70
C ILE A 244 2.14 -21.87 13.47
N SER A 245 3.38 -22.22 13.09
CA SER A 245 3.77 -23.60 12.79
C SER A 245 3.71 -24.54 14.02
N SER A 246 3.82 -23.98 15.23
CA SER A 246 3.67 -24.77 16.47
C SER A 246 2.24 -25.30 16.68
N GLN A 247 1.24 -24.65 16.08
CA GLN A 247 -0.18 -25.03 16.13
C GLN A 247 -0.64 -25.65 14.80
N PHE A 248 -0.19 -25.10 13.69
CA PHE A 248 -0.57 -25.44 12.33
C PHE A 248 0.69 -25.59 11.48
N PRO A 249 1.22 -26.81 11.29
CA PRO A 249 2.46 -27.04 10.57
C PRO A 249 2.48 -26.40 9.19
N LEU A 250 3.55 -25.65 8.88
CA LEU A 250 3.73 -24.88 7.66
C LEU A 250 4.94 -25.39 6.86
N ALA A 251 4.85 -25.26 5.54
CA ALA A 251 5.97 -25.41 4.62
C ALA A 251 6.09 -24.19 3.70
N PRO A 252 7.33 -23.78 3.32
CA PRO A 252 7.52 -22.69 2.38
C PRO A 252 6.89 -23.03 1.02
N ALA A 253 6.36 -22.02 0.33
CA ALA A 253 5.81 -22.15 -1.00
C ALA A 253 6.50 -21.18 -1.97
N GLN A 254 6.58 -21.56 -3.25
CA GLN A 254 7.18 -20.72 -4.27
C GLN A 254 6.37 -19.43 -4.48
N ALA A 255 7.08 -18.33 -4.80
CA ALA A 255 6.44 -17.09 -5.20
C ALA A 255 5.60 -17.28 -6.47
N ASN A 256 4.45 -16.60 -6.56
CA ASN A 256 3.60 -16.65 -7.76
C ASN A 256 4.22 -15.92 -8.96
N TYR A 257 5.05 -14.89 -8.68
CA TYR A 257 5.73 -14.08 -9.69
C TYR A 257 6.95 -13.39 -9.09
N SER A 258 7.89 -13.02 -9.94
CA SER A 258 9.09 -12.28 -9.54
C SER A 258 8.71 -10.89 -8.99
N GLY A 259 9.19 -10.55 -7.79
CA GLY A 259 8.85 -9.30 -7.08
C GLY A 259 7.62 -9.39 -6.19
N GLU A 260 7.07 -10.60 -5.96
CA GLU A 260 6.06 -10.81 -4.92
C GLU A 260 6.64 -10.42 -3.55
N VAL A 261 5.89 -9.59 -2.80
CA VAL A 261 6.39 -9.00 -1.55
C VAL A 261 6.31 -9.95 -0.38
N ALA A 262 5.27 -10.79 -0.36
CA ALA A 262 5.04 -11.73 0.72
C ALA A 262 5.70 -13.07 0.41
N GLU A 263 6.53 -13.56 1.32
CA GLU A 263 6.91 -14.96 1.34
C GLU A 263 5.71 -15.81 1.68
N ARG A 264 5.46 -16.86 0.91
CA ARG A 264 4.29 -17.72 1.02
C ARG A 264 4.61 -18.97 1.82
N TRP A 265 3.69 -19.35 2.70
CA TRP A 265 3.76 -20.56 3.53
C TRP A 265 2.43 -21.30 3.45
N ARG A 266 2.45 -22.58 3.07
CA ARG A 266 1.27 -23.43 3.00
C ARG A 266 1.09 -24.25 4.26
N TYR A 267 -0.15 -24.42 4.70
CA TYR A 267 -0.49 -25.40 5.72
C TYR A 267 -0.28 -26.80 5.17
N LEU A 268 0.40 -27.68 5.94
CA LEU A 268 0.71 -29.05 5.50
C LEU A 268 -0.54 -29.93 5.34
N ASP A 269 -1.63 -29.58 5.98
CA ASP A 269 -2.93 -30.27 5.86
C ASP A 269 -3.77 -29.81 4.65
N GLY A 270 -3.24 -28.92 3.82
CA GLY A 270 -3.93 -28.41 2.64
C GLY A 270 -4.97 -27.33 2.91
N SER A 271 -5.09 -26.82 4.13
CA SER A 271 -6.12 -25.83 4.53
C SER A 271 -5.81 -24.40 4.10
N GLY A 272 -4.97 -24.18 3.08
CA GLY A 272 -4.66 -22.88 2.51
C GLY A 272 -3.23 -22.42 2.78
N GLU A 273 -3.05 -21.11 2.82
CA GLU A 273 -1.72 -20.47 2.97
C GLU A 273 -1.77 -19.18 3.79
N ILE A 274 -0.61 -18.79 4.28
CA ILE A 274 -0.35 -17.46 4.82
C ILE A 274 0.78 -16.79 4.02
N GLY A 275 0.95 -15.49 4.21
CA GLY A 275 2.12 -14.75 3.73
C GLY A 275 2.82 -14.03 4.87
N VAL A 276 4.12 -13.81 4.76
CA VAL A 276 4.88 -12.93 5.66
C VAL A 276 5.60 -11.86 4.84
N ILE A 277 5.64 -10.64 5.34
CA ILE A 277 6.29 -9.50 4.69
C ILE A 277 7.41 -9.00 5.59
N SER A 278 8.62 -9.48 5.31
CA SER A 278 9.82 -9.31 6.13
C SER A 278 10.55 -8.00 5.80
N SER A 279 9.85 -6.85 5.90
CA SER A 279 10.38 -5.55 5.47
C SER A 279 11.56 -5.05 6.29
N VAL A 280 11.78 -5.59 7.49
CA VAL A 280 12.81 -5.17 8.43
C VAL A 280 13.93 -6.20 8.53
N THR A 281 13.57 -7.46 8.76
CA THR A 281 14.56 -8.53 9.02
C THR A 281 15.08 -9.19 7.77
N GLN A 282 14.33 -9.16 6.65
CA GLN A 282 14.71 -9.77 5.38
C GLN A 282 14.27 -8.88 4.21
N ALA A 283 15.05 -7.85 3.92
CA ALA A 283 14.72 -6.85 2.91
C ALA A 283 14.61 -7.45 1.51
N PHE A 284 13.61 -6.97 0.74
CA PHE A 284 13.32 -7.41 -0.64
C PHE A 284 13.42 -6.25 -1.65
N CYS A 285 14.35 -5.32 -1.43
CA CYS A 285 14.56 -4.17 -2.33
C CYS A 285 15.05 -4.60 -3.71
N SER A 286 15.86 -5.66 -3.79
CA SER A 286 16.46 -6.18 -5.03
C SER A 286 15.43 -6.61 -6.08
N THR A 287 14.21 -6.98 -5.68
CA THR A 287 13.13 -7.41 -6.58
C THR A 287 11.95 -6.43 -6.63
N CYS A 288 12.09 -5.24 -6.04
CA CYS A 288 10.98 -4.29 -5.91
C CYS A 288 10.61 -3.61 -7.23
N THR A 289 9.41 -3.85 -7.74
CA THR A 289 8.87 -3.36 -9.02
C THR A 289 7.83 -2.24 -8.88
N ARG A 290 7.75 -1.60 -7.70
CA ARG A 290 6.62 -0.73 -7.32
C ARG A 290 6.94 0.74 -7.49
N ALA A 291 6.04 1.46 -8.19
CA ALA A 291 5.92 2.91 -8.13
C ALA A 291 4.67 3.32 -7.31
N ARG A 292 4.63 4.56 -6.89
CA ARG A 292 3.53 5.16 -6.14
C ARG A 292 3.19 6.51 -6.73
N LEU A 293 1.91 6.74 -6.94
CA LEU A 293 1.35 8.02 -7.32
C LEU A 293 0.55 8.56 -6.13
N SER A 294 0.99 9.68 -5.57
CA SER A 294 0.28 10.32 -4.46
C SER A 294 -1.01 10.99 -4.91
N THR A 295 -1.82 11.33 -3.94
CA THR A 295 -3.11 11.99 -4.15
C THR A 295 -2.99 13.31 -4.92
N ASP A 296 -1.88 14.03 -4.78
CA ASP A 296 -1.58 15.29 -5.47
C ASP A 296 -0.70 15.13 -6.74
N GLY A 297 -0.53 13.90 -7.22
CA GLY A 297 0.12 13.63 -8.50
C GLY A 297 1.64 13.60 -8.50
N HIS A 298 2.27 13.40 -7.34
CA HIS A 298 3.71 13.14 -7.26
C HIS A 298 4.01 11.64 -7.40
N VAL A 299 5.09 11.32 -8.10
CA VAL A 299 5.60 9.95 -8.23
C VAL A 299 6.70 9.70 -7.21
N TYR A 300 6.57 8.58 -6.50
CA TYR A 300 7.56 8.08 -5.55
C TYR A 300 8.00 6.67 -5.97
N THR A 301 9.29 6.44 -5.94
CA THR A 301 9.90 5.16 -6.35
C THR A 301 10.15 4.22 -5.16
N CYS A 302 10.01 4.74 -3.92
CA CYS A 302 10.16 3.98 -2.68
C CYS A 302 9.10 4.38 -1.64
N LEU A 303 8.70 3.43 -0.77
CA LEU A 303 7.82 3.70 0.38
C LEU A 303 8.47 4.64 1.41
N PHE A 304 9.78 4.61 1.49
CA PHE A 304 10.57 5.40 2.43
C PHE A 304 11.14 6.68 1.80
N ALA A 305 10.57 7.11 0.66
CA ALA A 305 11.01 8.30 -0.03
C ALA A 305 10.80 9.56 0.83
N GLN A 306 11.69 10.50 0.65
CA GLN A 306 11.64 11.80 1.33
C GLN A 306 10.98 12.88 0.46
N ARG A 307 11.02 12.72 -0.86
CA ARG A 307 10.46 13.64 -1.87
C ARG A 307 9.94 12.86 -3.07
N GLY A 308 9.00 13.43 -3.80
CA GLY A 308 8.45 12.88 -5.04
C GLY A 308 8.74 13.75 -6.25
N TYR A 309 8.45 13.23 -7.44
CA TYR A 309 8.54 13.93 -8.71
C TYR A 309 7.14 14.43 -9.11
N ASP A 310 7.00 15.73 -9.34
CA ASP A 310 5.70 16.32 -9.69
C ASP A 310 5.31 16.02 -11.13
N LEU A 311 4.29 15.18 -11.33
CA LEU A 311 3.65 14.94 -12.63
C LEU A 311 2.36 15.74 -12.80
N LYS A 312 1.78 16.29 -11.73
CA LYS A 312 0.55 17.09 -11.83
C LYS A 312 0.77 18.38 -12.61
N THR A 313 1.87 19.09 -12.32
CA THR A 313 2.17 20.36 -12.99
C THR A 313 2.28 20.21 -14.51
N PRO A 314 3.11 19.33 -15.09
CA PRO A 314 3.13 19.15 -16.54
C PRO A 314 1.82 18.60 -17.09
N LEU A 315 1.13 17.68 -16.39
CA LEU A 315 -0.16 17.14 -16.78
C LEU A 315 -1.20 18.25 -16.97
N ARG A 316 -1.33 19.17 -16.01
CA ARG A 316 -2.28 20.29 -16.02
C ARG A 316 -1.84 21.43 -16.94
N ALA A 317 -0.56 21.53 -17.24
CA ALA A 317 -0.02 22.44 -18.25
C ALA A 317 -0.25 21.94 -19.70
N GLY A 318 -0.88 20.78 -19.89
CA GLY A 318 -1.22 20.26 -21.20
C GLY A 318 -0.14 19.41 -21.87
N ALA A 319 0.84 18.89 -21.11
CA ALA A 319 1.80 17.93 -21.64
C ALA A 319 1.07 16.74 -22.28
N ASP A 320 1.54 16.28 -23.44
CA ASP A 320 1.00 15.11 -24.10
C ASP A 320 1.41 13.80 -23.40
N ASP A 321 0.81 12.69 -23.79
CA ASP A 321 1.05 11.39 -23.19
C ASP A 321 2.48 10.88 -23.43
N GLU A 322 3.09 11.28 -24.55
CA GLU A 322 4.47 10.93 -24.87
C GLU A 322 5.44 11.63 -23.92
N SER A 323 5.28 12.92 -23.68
CA SER A 323 6.05 13.69 -22.72
C SER A 323 5.93 13.17 -21.30
N LEU A 324 4.71 12.80 -20.87
CA LEU A 324 4.47 12.20 -19.57
C LEU A 324 5.11 10.81 -19.45
N ARG A 325 5.05 10.01 -20.51
CA ARG A 325 5.69 8.70 -20.60
C ARG A 325 7.20 8.80 -20.48
N ASP A 326 7.82 9.72 -21.22
CA ASP A 326 9.27 9.95 -21.17
C ASP A 326 9.71 10.45 -19.78
N ALA A 327 8.90 11.29 -19.12
CA ALA A 327 9.13 11.72 -17.76
C ALA A 327 9.12 10.55 -16.76
N VAL A 328 8.10 9.69 -16.81
CA VAL A 328 8.00 8.49 -15.94
C VAL A 328 9.15 7.52 -16.22
N ALA A 329 9.49 7.30 -17.49
CA ALA A 329 10.62 6.45 -17.88
C ALA A 329 11.94 6.97 -17.32
N ALA A 330 12.21 8.28 -17.44
CA ALA A 330 13.41 8.91 -16.93
C ALA A 330 13.52 8.84 -15.39
N ILE A 331 12.40 9.00 -14.69
CA ILE A 331 12.32 8.80 -13.24
C ILE A 331 12.69 7.35 -12.88
N TRP A 332 12.10 6.38 -13.56
CA TRP A 332 12.33 4.96 -13.27
C TRP A 332 13.75 4.52 -13.58
N GLN A 333 14.29 4.87 -14.73
CA GLN A 333 15.66 4.51 -15.15
C GLN A 333 16.74 4.97 -14.17
N ARG A 334 16.52 6.09 -13.48
CA ARG A 334 17.47 6.62 -12.48
C ARG A 334 17.23 6.11 -11.06
N ARG A 335 16.22 5.27 -10.87
CA ARG A 335 15.89 4.70 -9.57
C ARG A 335 17.01 3.77 -9.08
N GLY A 336 17.51 4.03 -7.87
CA GLY A 336 18.49 3.20 -7.17
C GLY A 336 18.07 2.86 -5.73
N ASP A 337 16.78 3.00 -5.41
CA ASP A 337 16.28 2.84 -4.03
C ASP A 337 16.52 1.44 -3.46
N ARG A 338 17.14 1.37 -2.28
CA ARG A 338 17.44 0.16 -1.52
C ARG A 338 17.25 0.37 -0.01
N TYR A 339 16.34 1.24 0.39
CA TYR A 339 16.22 1.70 1.77
C TYR A 339 16.22 0.57 2.81
N SER A 340 15.38 -0.46 2.63
CA SER A 340 15.27 -1.55 3.61
C SER A 340 16.56 -2.37 3.75
N GLU A 341 17.39 -2.47 2.69
CA GLU A 341 18.70 -3.15 2.73
C GLU A 341 19.78 -2.33 3.43
N ILE A 342 19.68 -1.00 3.35
CA ILE A 342 20.67 -0.08 3.93
C ILE A 342 20.16 0.61 5.21
N ARG A 343 19.07 0.10 5.79
CA ARG A 343 18.49 0.65 7.00
C ARG A 343 19.49 0.62 8.16
N THR A 344 19.66 1.75 8.82
CA THR A 344 20.44 1.94 10.04
C THR A 344 19.64 2.77 11.04
N ALA A 345 20.11 2.88 12.27
CA ALA A 345 19.48 3.78 13.25
C ALA A 345 19.41 5.24 12.76
N ALA A 346 20.43 5.69 12.02
CA ALA A 346 20.45 7.04 11.46
C ALA A 346 19.43 7.22 10.32
N THR A 347 19.30 6.24 9.41
CA THR A 347 18.33 6.32 8.31
C THR A 347 16.89 6.13 8.79
N ALA A 348 16.65 5.36 9.84
CA ALA A 348 15.33 5.18 10.44
C ALA A 348 14.78 6.50 10.99
N GLY A 349 15.64 7.37 11.56
CA GLY A 349 15.28 8.70 12.05
C GLY A 349 15.11 9.77 10.97
N ALA A 350 15.45 9.48 9.71
CA ALA A 350 15.31 10.45 8.63
C ALA A 350 13.84 10.76 8.33
N ARG A 351 13.54 12.04 8.00
CA ARG A 351 12.19 12.46 7.63
C ARG A 351 11.76 11.79 6.33
N LYS A 352 10.60 11.16 6.32
CA LYS A 352 9.98 10.46 5.18
C LYS A 352 8.59 11.03 4.93
N VAL A 353 8.10 10.86 3.70
CA VAL A 353 6.70 11.18 3.38
C VAL A 353 5.80 10.16 4.06
N GLU A 354 4.66 10.62 4.59
CA GLU A 354 3.73 9.75 5.30
C GLU A 354 3.12 8.68 4.38
N MET A 355 3.04 7.46 4.89
CA MET A 355 2.53 6.31 4.13
C MET A 355 1.09 6.52 3.67
N SER A 356 0.26 7.15 4.49
CA SER A 356 -1.13 7.48 4.18
C SER A 356 -1.28 8.41 2.97
N PHE A 357 -0.26 9.20 2.67
CA PHE A 357 -0.24 10.13 1.54
C PHE A 357 0.18 9.48 0.22
N ILE A 358 1.15 8.56 0.27
CA ILE A 358 1.72 7.92 -0.92
C ILE A 358 1.22 6.50 -1.16
N GLY A 359 0.32 6.03 -0.33
CA GLY A 359 -0.29 4.71 -0.43
C GLY A 359 0.58 3.58 0.15
N GLY A 360 0.14 3.02 1.24
CA GLY A 360 0.76 1.89 1.93
C GLY A 360 0.56 0.53 1.24
#